data_5dc513198cff840dd93496303d37add6
#
_entry.id   5dc513198cff840dd93496303d37add6
#
_cell.length_a   1.000
_cell.length_b   1.000
_cell.length_c   1.000
_cell.angle_alpha   90.00
_cell.angle_beta   90.00
_cell.angle_gamma   90.00
#
_symmetry.space_group_name_H-M   'P 1'
#
loop_
_entity.id
_entity.type
_entity.pdbx_description
1 polymer ?
#
loop_
_entity_poly.entity_id
_entity_poly.type
_entity_poly.pdbx_seq_one_letter_code
_entity_poly.pdbx_strand_id
1 'polypeptide(L)'
;GSLVGTRPALIAAAALAFLAALREAGILRLPLPQSRRQVPERWQYELPLPLWSAGYGAGLGLGFLTFQPVATFWVACAAALALGKPVAAAGCFALYGAGRAFMAVWPRHREPSGPAAVERLVGRASFVPRANAIVLGLAVVLLAVAPAAGAAVTSLGRGFDPAAEGKTLARARMDSGTIKVLVTPPAPDPMDTVSPANAPALNGKYLAYQDDQGIKVIDWRNDTPVRELDGPYSQPALDYPLLAYIRDDGAHERLVLADISKPNPGEQVIASVRSAVDLGRPALRDGRLAWHRIARGGSAIYVLNLATNDRRTIKRTNVWMEANPSVTSRRIVWVEHRPQGSYLRMKWFGSKHTKTLMHVRGRRTLLWTTALAGRTAYVTRWTPSTRKAVVLRVNF
;
A
#
# COMPACT_ATOMS: atom_id res chain seq x y z
N GLY A 1 -13.04 -11.08 0.69
CA GLY A 1 -12.18 -9.91 0.60
C GLY A 1 -12.81 -8.75 1.34
N SER A 2 -12.04 -8.01 2.14
CA SER A 2 -12.52 -6.84 2.88
C SER A 2 -12.99 -5.76 1.88
N LEU A 3 -14.23 -5.31 2.01
CA LEU A 3 -14.78 -4.17 1.25
C LEU A 3 -14.24 -2.82 1.78
N VAL A 4 -13.59 -2.81 2.94
CA VAL A 4 -13.09 -1.63 3.64
C VAL A 4 -12.02 -0.91 2.79
N GLY A 5 -12.17 0.40 2.62
CA GLY A 5 -11.27 1.24 1.82
C GLY A 5 -11.41 1.08 0.31
N THR A 6 -12.41 0.36 -0.17
CA THR A 6 -12.67 0.17 -1.60
C THR A 6 -13.55 1.27 -2.18
N ARG A 7 -13.41 1.53 -3.49
CA ARG A 7 -14.27 2.50 -4.18
C ARG A 7 -15.77 2.19 -4.06
N PRO A 8 -16.24 0.92 -4.15
CA PRO A 8 -17.63 0.58 -3.90
C PRO A 8 -18.11 0.94 -2.49
N ALA A 9 -17.30 0.74 -1.44
CA ALA A 9 -17.66 1.10 -0.08
C ALA A 9 -17.79 2.61 0.12
N LEU A 10 -16.92 3.42 -0.51
CA LEU A 10 -17.02 4.87 -0.49
C LEU A 10 -18.26 5.38 -1.24
N ILE A 11 -18.59 4.77 -2.38
CA ILE A 11 -19.81 5.08 -3.15
C ILE A 11 -21.05 4.74 -2.32
N ALA A 12 -21.09 3.59 -1.65
CA ALA A 12 -22.18 3.20 -0.78
C ALA A 12 -22.35 4.18 0.40
N ALA A 13 -21.24 4.60 1.03
CA ALA A 13 -21.27 5.60 2.10
C ALA A 13 -21.75 6.97 1.59
N ALA A 14 -21.32 7.39 0.40
CA ALA A 14 -21.78 8.63 -0.23
C ALA A 14 -23.28 8.58 -0.58
N ALA A 15 -23.77 7.45 -1.10
CA ALA A 15 -25.20 7.25 -1.36
C ALA A 15 -26.03 7.31 -0.07
N LEU A 16 -25.54 6.70 1.02
CA LEU A 16 -26.19 6.80 2.32
C LEU A 16 -26.21 8.24 2.85
N ALA A 17 -25.12 8.98 2.70
CA ALA A 17 -25.03 10.39 3.06
C ALA A 17 -26.01 11.25 2.24
N PHE A 18 -26.16 10.97 0.96
CA PHE A 18 -27.12 11.65 0.07
C PHE A 18 -28.57 11.38 0.51
N LEU A 19 -28.94 10.13 0.76
CA LEU A 19 -30.29 9.77 1.26
C LEU A 19 -30.57 10.43 2.62
N ALA A 20 -29.57 10.47 3.49
CA ALA A 20 -29.67 11.15 4.77
C ALA A 20 -29.86 12.67 4.60
N ALA A 21 -29.16 13.30 3.65
CA ALA A 21 -29.34 14.73 3.33
C ALA A 21 -30.74 15.05 2.83
N LEU A 22 -31.30 14.21 1.94
CA LEU A 22 -32.68 14.36 1.45
C LEU A 22 -33.71 14.20 2.58
N ARG A 23 -33.45 13.31 3.52
CA ARG A 23 -34.29 13.13 4.72
C ARG A 23 -34.23 14.38 5.61
N GLU A 24 -33.07 14.88 5.93
CA GLU A 24 -32.90 16.09 6.78
C GLU A 24 -33.45 17.35 6.10
N ALA A 25 -33.42 17.42 4.77
CA ALA A 25 -34.06 18.46 3.99
C ALA A 25 -35.61 18.34 3.95
N GLY A 26 -36.19 17.26 4.51
CA GLY A 26 -37.61 17.02 4.52
C GLY A 26 -38.21 16.51 3.19
N ILE A 27 -37.31 16.21 2.21
CA ILE A 27 -37.75 15.72 0.88
C ILE A 27 -38.12 14.23 0.95
N LEU A 28 -37.42 13.44 1.80
CA LEU A 28 -37.63 12.01 1.92
C LEU A 28 -37.95 11.62 3.36
N ARG A 29 -39.00 10.77 3.55
CA ARG A 29 -39.38 10.25 4.88
C ARG A 29 -38.77 8.86 5.08
N LEU A 30 -37.51 8.79 5.57
CA LEU A 30 -36.88 7.53 5.91
C LEU A 30 -36.83 7.32 7.43
N PRO A 31 -37.22 6.15 7.93
CA PRO A 31 -37.08 5.82 9.34
C PRO A 31 -35.61 5.63 9.67
N LEU A 32 -35.14 6.14 10.82
CA LEU A 32 -33.81 5.85 11.32
C LEU A 32 -33.82 4.60 12.19
N PRO A 33 -32.79 3.74 12.12
CA PRO A 33 -32.60 2.64 13.05
C PRO A 33 -32.20 3.18 14.41
N GLN A 34 -33.17 3.46 15.26
CA GLN A 34 -32.93 4.06 16.57
C GLN A 34 -33.78 3.43 17.66
N SER A 35 -33.30 3.41 18.88
CA SER A 35 -34.03 3.04 20.04
C SER A 35 -34.79 4.26 20.59
N ARG A 36 -36.08 4.07 20.92
CA ARG A 36 -36.85 5.09 21.66
C ARG A 36 -36.56 5.06 23.16
N ARG A 37 -35.65 4.16 23.60
CA ARG A 37 -35.27 4.06 25.01
C ARG A 37 -34.33 5.24 25.35
N GLN A 38 -34.60 5.85 26.48
CA GLN A 38 -33.69 6.83 27.11
C GLN A 38 -32.82 6.12 28.14
N VAL A 39 -31.65 6.71 28.44
CA VAL A 39 -30.81 6.23 29.55
C VAL A 39 -31.67 6.33 30.83
N PRO A 40 -31.73 5.29 31.65
CA PRO A 40 -32.58 5.31 32.85
C PRO A 40 -32.13 6.43 33.80
N GLU A 41 -33.05 7.35 34.15
CA GLU A 41 -32.80 8.45 35.09
C GLU A 41 -32.30 7.96 36.45
N ARG A 42 -32.77 6.78 36.89
CA ARG A 42 -32.36 6.15 38.14
C ARG A 42 -30.82 5.99 38.30
N TRP A 43 -30.06 5.87 37.17
CA TRP A 43 -28.62 5.71 37.22
C TRP A 43 -27.91 6.90 37.89
N GLN A 44 -28.47 8.12 37.79
CA GLN A 44 -27.89 9.31 38.45
C GLN A 44 -28.05 9.29 39.97
N TYR A 45 -29.00 8.46 40.47
CA TYR A 45 -29.26 8.34 41.90
C TYR A 45 -28.72 7.06 42.53
N GLU A 46 -28.60 6.00 41.74
CA GLU A 46 -28.19 4.66 42.17
C GLU A 46 -26.67 4.43 42.00
N LEU A 47 -25.99 5.13 41.08
CA LEU A 47 -24.61 4.89 40.76
C LEU A 47 -23.71 6.06 41.21
N PRO A 48 -22.47 5.77 41.63
CA PRO A 48 -21.46 6.80 41.89
C PRO A 48 -21.22 7.65 40.65
N LEU A 49 -20.95 8.97 40.86
CA LEU A 49 -20.77 9.95 39.76
C LEU A 49 -19.88 9.47 38.60
N PRO A 50 -18.70 8.83 38.82
CA PRO A 50 -17.89 8.34 37.71
C PRO A 50 -18.54 7.24 36.88
N LEU A 51 -19.26 6.32 37.53
CA LEU A 51 -19.90 5.18 36.87
C LEU A 51 -21.13 5.59 36.07
N TRP A 52 -22.02 6.42 36.62
CA TRP A 52 -23.17 6.87 35.83
C TRP A 52 -22.74 7.82 34.70
N SER A 53 -21.71 8.68 34.91
CA SER A 53 -21.18 9.54 33.84
C SER A 53 -20.57 8.74 32.72
N ALA A 54 -19.79 7.69 33.04
CA ALA A 54 -19.22 6.77 32.05
C ALA A 54 -20.33 5.99 31.31
N GLY A 55 -21.30 5.45 32.04
CA GLY A 55 -22.46 4.73 31.47
C GLY A 55 -23.32 5.63 30.58
N TYR A 56 -23.57 6.86 31.03
CA TYR A 56 -24.29 7.87 30.25
C TYR A 56 -23.53 8.26 28.97
N GLY A 57 -22.23 8.53 29.11
CA GLY A 57 -21.35 8.85 27.98
C GLY A 57 -21.25 7.69 26.96
N ALA A 58 -21.12 6.45 27.45
CA ALA A 58 -21.13 5.26 26.59
C ALA A 58 -22.48 5.10 25.89
N GLY A 59 -23.60 5.27 26.61
CA GLY A 59 -24.94 5.21 26.04
C GLY A 59 -25.17 6.25 24.94
N LEU A 60 -24.70 7.47 25.15
CA LEU A 60 -24.73 8.53 24.12
C LEU A 60 -23.77 8.26 22.96
N GLY A 61 -22.56 7.77 23.25
CA GLY A 61 -21.51 7.52 22.26
C GLY A 61 -21.83 6.33 21.33
N LEU A 62 -22.48 5.31 21.85
CA LEU A 62 -22.91 4.14 21.06
C LEU A 62 -24.11 4.40 20.12
N GLY A 63 -24.76 5.56 20.22
CA GLY A 63 -25.75 6.07 19.28
C GLY A 63 -27.04 5.23 19.08
N PHE A 64 -26.95 3.92 19.09
CA PHE A 64 -28.09 3.03 18.95
C PHE A 64 -28.82 2.76 20.26
N LEU A 65 -28.27 3.12 21.41
CA LEU A 65 -28.89 2.99 22.72
C LEU A 65 -29.74 4.23 23.09
N THR A 66 -29.60 5.34 22.37
CA THR A 66 -30.32 6.57 22.64
C THR A 66 -30.97 7.14 21.40
N PHE A 67 -31.97 7.99 21.60
CA PHE A 67 -32.66 8.67 20.51
C PHE A 67 -31.68 9.59 19.75
N GLN A 68 -31.54 9.35 18.43
CA GLN A 68 -30.74 10.13 17.51
C GLN A 68 -31.66 10.87 16.54
N PRO A 69 -31.91 12.16 16.74
CA PRO A 69 -32.86 12.92 15.91
C PRO A 69 -32.33 13.14 14.49
N VAL A 70 -31.00 13.01 14.28
CA VAL A 70 -30.33 13.32 13.02
C VAL A 70 -29.62 12.10 12.44
N ALA A 71 -29.56 12.02 11.12
CA ALA A 71 -28.96 10.90 10.40
C ALA A 71 -27.43 10.94 10.36
N THR A 72 -26.80 12.06 10.73
CA THR A 72 -25.33 12.27 10.64
C THR A 72 -24.53 11.22 11.37
N PHE A 73 -25.01 10.74 12.51
CA PHE A 73 -24.34 9.66 13.27
C PHE A 73 -24.19 8.39 12.42
N TRP A 74 -25.25 7.95 11.74
CA TRP A 74 -25.23 6.75 10.91
C TRP A 74 -24.36 6.90 9.69
N VAL A 75 -24.35 8.09 9.09
CA VAL A 75 -23.42 8.42 7.98
C VAL A 75 -21.99 8.42 8.45
N ALA A 76 -21.69 8.97 9.63
CA ALA A 76 -20.35 8.93 10.22
C ALA A 76 -19.87 7.49 10.46
N CYS A 77 -20.73 6.61 10.97
CA CYS A 77 -20.42 5.17 11.11
C CYS A 77 -20.11 4.52 9.77
N ALA A 78 -20.96 4.73 8.76
CA ALA A 78 -20.75 4.17 7.43
C ALA A 78 -19.47 4.70 6.76
N ALA A 79 -19.18 6.01 6.89
CA ALA A 79 -17.97 6.63 6.37
C ALA A 79 -16.73 6.09 7.09
N ALA A 80 -16.75 5.93 8.40
CA ALA A 80 -15.66 5.37 9.17
C ALA A 80 -15.32 3.93 8.74
N LEU A 81 -16.33 3.10 8.54
CA LEU A 81 -16.19 1.74 8.02
C LEU A 81 -15.67 1.74 6.58
N ALA A 82 -16.21 2.62 5.72
CA ALA A 82 -15.81 2.71 4.32
C ALA A 82 -14.34 3.16 4.15
N LEU A 83 -13.89 4.10 4.98
CA LEU A 83 -12.51 4.61 4.95
C LEU A 83 -11.47 3.62 5.50
N GLY A 84 -11.87 2.71 6.39
CA GLY A 84 -10.96 1.71 6.97
C GLY A 84 -9.82 2.26 7.81
N LYS A 85 -10.02 3.44 8.44
CA LYS A 85 -9.03 4.11 9.30
C LYS A 85 -9.54 4.18 10.74
N PRO A 86 -9.34 3.13 11.57
CA PRO A 86 -9.95 3.04 12.90
C PRO A 86 -9.56 4.19 13.84
N VAL A 87 -8.32 4.66 13.79
CA VAL A 87 -7.87 5.78 14.63
C VAL A 87 -8.57 7.09 14.25
N ALA A 88 -8.71 7.38 12.95
CA ALA A 88 -9.43 8.56 12.50
C ALA A 88 -10.93 8.48 12.85
N ALA A 89 -11.52 7.29 12.72
CA ALA A 89 -12.90 7.05 13.11
C ALA A 89 -13.11 7.29 14.61
N ALA A 90 -12.25 6.74 15.47
CA ALA A 90 -12.28 6.95 16.92
C ALA A 90 -12.16 8.45 17.27
N GLY A 91 -11.28 9.19 16.60
CA GLY A 91 -11.15 10.63 16.75
C GLY A 91 -12.42 11.41 16.39
N CYS A 92 -13.06 11.06 15.27
CA CYS A 92 -14.34 11.67 14.85
C CYS A 92 -15.46 11.40 15.86
N PHE A 93 -15.56 10.18 16.39
CA PHE A 93 -16.58 9.85 17.40
C PHE A 93 -16.30 10.52 18.75
N ALA A 94 -15.02 10.66 19.15
CA ALA A 94 -14.63 11.39 20.34
C ALA A 94 -15.01 12.88 20.24
N LEU A 95 -14.74 13.52 19.09
CA LEU A 95 -15.12 14.92 18.82
C LEU A 95 -16.64 15.08 18.79
N TYR A 96 -17.37 14.13 18.19
CA TYR A 96 -18.82 14.14 18.21
C TYR A 96 -19.38 14.04 19.64
N GLY A 97 -18.85 13.12 20.46
CA GLY A 97 -19.21 12.99 21.87
C GLY A 97 -18.91 14.23 22.70
N ALA A 98 -17.73 14.80 22.51
CA ALA A 98 -17.32 16.04 23.17
C ALA A 98 -18.22 17.22 22.78
N GLY A 99 -18.56 17.38 21.50
CA GLY A 99 -19.50 18.41 21.02
C GLY A 99 -20.88 18.28 21.66
N ARG A 100 -21.40 17.06 21.77
CA ARG A 100 -22.68 16.79 22.45
C ARG A 100 -22.61 17.11 23.94
N ALA A 101 -21.55 16.72 24.63
CA ALA A 101 -21.34 17.02 26.05
C ALA A 101 -21.24 18.52 26.28
N PHE A 102 -20.48 19.23 25.43
CA PHE A 102 -20.34 20.68 25.48
C PHE A 102 -21.71 21.39 25.36
N MET A 103 -22.52 20.99 24.40
CA MET A 103 -23.87 21.54 24.22
C MET A 103 -24.82 21.26 25.40
N ALA A 104 -24.59 20.18 26.15
CA ALA A 104 -25.36 19.87 27.35
C ALA A 104 -24.93 20.69 28.59
N VAL A 105 -23.65 21.09 28.65
CA VAL A 105 -23.07 21.80 29.81
C VAL A 105 -23.10 23.32 29.62
N TRP A 106 -22.86 23.80 28.39
CA TRP A 106 -22.72 25.24 28.09
C TRP A 106 -23.94 26.12 28.48
N PRO A 107 -25.21 25.70 28.31
CA PRO A 107 -26.36 26.54 28.72
C PRO A 107 -26.51 26.69 30.21
N ARG A 108 -26.04 25.74 31.03
CA ARG A 108 -26.17 25.76 32.48
C ARG A 108 -25.42 26.94 33.19
N HIS A 109 -24.41 27.49 32.51
CA HIS A 109 -23.58 28.57 33.08
C HIS A 109 -23.98 29.96 32.63
N ARG A 110 -24.88 30.11 31.66
CA ARG A 110 -25.15 31.44 31.05
C ARG A 110 -26.60 31.88 30.95
N GLU A 111 -27.61 31.05 31.25
CA GLU A 111 -29.00 31.47 31.13
C GLU A 111 -29.82 31.22 32.42
N PRO A 112 -30.70 32.18 32.79
CA PRO A 112 -31.69 31.95 33.83
C PRO A 112 -32.64 30.86 33.34
N SER A 113 -32.87 29.87 34.20
CA SER A 113 -33.84 28.81 34.06
C SER A 113 -35.25 29.40 33.88
N GLY A 114 -35.85 29.25 32.73
CA GLY A 114 -37.24 29.72 32.51
C GLY A 114 -37.81 29.34 31.15
N PRO A 115 -39.12 29.52 30.94
CA PRO A 115 -39.81 29.22 29.69
C PRO A 115 -39.21 29.85 28.44
N ALA A 116 -38.60 31.02 28.56
CA ALA A 116 -37.93 31.74 27.46
C ALA A 116 -36.71 31.02 26.90
N ALA A 117 -36.01 30.21 27.70
CA ALA A 117 -34.88 29.41 27.23
C ALA A 117 -35.37 28.22 26.37
N VAL A 118 -36.49 27.62 26.77
CA VAL A 118 -37.14 26.52 26.01
C VAL A 118 -37.67 27.03 24.68
N GLU A 119 -38.30 28.20 24.64
CA GLU A 119 -38.85 28.82 23.45
C GLU A 119 -37.76 29.18 22.44
N ARG A 120 -36.63 29.70 22.88
CA ARG A 120 -35.43 29.92 22.04
C ARG A 120 -34.83 28.63 21.47
N LEU A 121 -34.80 27.57 22.26
CA LEU A 121 -34.33 26.25 21.80
C LEU A 121 -35.26 25.64 20.77
N VAL A 122 -36.58 25.74 20.98
CA VAL A 122 -37.61 25.30 20.03
C VAL A 122 -37.55 26.14 18.74
N GLY A 123 -37.37 27.44 18.81
CA GLY A 123 -37.21 28.30 17.64
C GLY A 123 -35.98 27.95 16.81
N ARG A 124 -34.89 27.53 17.48
CA ARG A 124 -33.67 27.05 16.80
C ARG A 124 -33.76 25.59 16.31
N ALA A 125 -34.70 24.81 16.77
CA ALA A 125 -34.89 23.40 16.41
C ALA A 125 -35.10 23.23 14.89
N SER A 126 -35.71 24.19 14.21
CA SER A 126 -35.88 24.18 12.74
C SER A 126 -34.59 24.44 11.95
N PHE A 127 -33.60 25.08 12.57
CA PHE A 127 -32.29 25.34 11.93
C PHE A 127 -31.41 24.08 11.90
N VAL A 128 -31.50 23.23 12.91
CA VAL A 128 -30.65 22.03 13.06
C VAL A 128 -30.78 21.07 11.87
N PRO A 129 -31.96 20.67 11.38
CA PRO A 129 -32.08 19.79 10.22
C PRO A 129 -31.46 20.40 8.95
N ARG A 130 -31.66 21.72 8.73
CA ARG A 130 -31.08 22.39 7.55
C ARG A 130 -29.55 22.44 7.58
N ALA A 131 -28.97 22.83 8.71
CA ALA A 131 -27.51 22.81 8.90
C ALA A 131 -26.97 21.38 8.72
N ASN A 132 -27.65 20.39 9.24
CA ASN A 132 -27.28 18.99 9.12
C ASN A 132 -27.37 18.48 7.67
N ALA A 133 -28.37 18.90 6.89
CA ALA A 133 -28.49 18.59 5.47
C ALA A 133 -27.31 19.14 4.66
N ILE A 134 -26.81 20.35 4.99
CA ILE A 134 -25.64 20.97 4.37
C ILE A 134 -24.38 20.14 4.69
N VAL A 135 -24.17 19.79 5.98
CA VAL A 135 -23.03 18.97 6.40
C VAL A 135 -23.02 17.62 5.70
N LEU A 136 -24.19 16.99 5.59
CA LEU A 136 -24.33 15.71 4.88
C LEU A 136 -24.08 15.87 3.37
N GLY A 137 -24.53 16.95 2.75
CA GLY A 137 -24.21 17.28 1.35
C GLY A 137 -22.71 17.41 1.11
N LEU A 138 -22.00 18.11 2.00
CA LEU A 138 -20.53 18.20 1.95
C LEU A 138 -19.87 16.81 2.14
N ALA A 139 -20.41 15.97 3.03
CA ALA A 139 -19.91 14.61 3.22
C ALA A 139 -20.07 13.76 1.95
N VAL A 140 -21.18 13.90 1.19
CA VAL A 140 -21.36 13.27 -0.12
C VAL A 140 -20.20 13.63 -1.06
N VAL A 141 -19.91 14.92 -1.22
CA VAL A 141 -18.83 15.39 -2.09
C VAL A 141 -17.50 14.84 -1.64
N LEU A 142 -17.18 14.95 -0.35
CA LEU A 142 -15.91 14.48 0.20
C LEU A 142 -15.73 12.96 0.04
N LEU A 143 -16.78 12.17 0.25
CA LEU A 143 -16.73 10.71 0.07
C LEU A 143 -16.65 10.31 -1.41
N ALA A 144 -17.33 11.05 -2.30
CA ALA A 144 -17.28 10.78 -3.74
C ALA A 144 -15.91 11.07 -4.35
N VAL A 145 -15.22 12.11 -3.88
CA VAL A 145 -13.87 12.49 -4.35
C VAL A 145 -12.76 11.87 -3.51
N ALA A 146 -13.08 11.25 -2.37
CA ALA A 146 -12.07 10.60 -1.53
C ALA A 146 -11.31 9.54 -2.34
N PRO A 147 -9.97 9.59 -2.35
CA PRO A 147 -9.20 8.52 -2.99
C PRO A 147 -9.52 7.22 -2.25
N ALA A 148 -9.96 6.21 -3.00
CA ALA A 148 -10.06 4.86 -2.45
C ALA A 148 -8.73 4.55 -1.75
N ALA A 149 -8.78 3.88 -0.58
CA ALA A 149 -7.57 3.43 0.13
C ALA A 149 -6.84 2.30 -0.61
N GLY A 150 -7.02 2.22 -1.93
CA GLY A 150 -6.20 1.46 -2.87
C GLY A 150 -4.85 2.14 -3.03
N ALA A 151 -3.84 1.36 -3.32
CA ALA A 151 -2.51 1.87 -3.66
C ALA A 151 -2.64 2.87 -4.83
N ALA A 152 -2.18 4.11 -4.62
CA ALA A 152 -2.15 5.10 -5.70
C ALA A 152 -1.16 4.62 -6.77
N VAL A 153 -1.65 4.38 -7.98
CA VAL A 153 -0.84 3.91 -9.11
C VAL A 153 -0.55 5.08 -10.03
N THR A 154 0.72 5.35 -10.26
CA THR A 154 1.20 6.40 -11.16
C THR A 154 2.10 5.79 -12.22
N SER A 155 1.89 6.14 -13.50
CA SER A 155 2.79 5.73 -14.59
C SER A 155 4.01 6.65 -14.62
N LEU A 156 5.20 6.04 -14.66
CA LEU A 156 6.48 6.76 -14.77
C LEU A 156 7.04 6.75 -16.20
N GLY A 157 6.25 6.30 -17.17
CA GLY A 157 6.63 6.24 -18.58
C GLY A 157 7.30 4.93 -18.99
N ARG A 158 7.87 4.92 -20.21
CA ARG A 158 8.48 3.72 -20.81
C ARG A 158 9.68 3.23 -20.02
N GLY A 159 9.81 1.93 -19.91
CA GLY A 159 10.93 1.25 -19.23
C GLY A 159 10.49 -0.06 -18.59
N PHE A 160 11.46 -0.84 -18.17
CA PHE A 160 11.31 -2.12 -17.50
C PHE A 160 12.43 -2.30 -16.45
N ASP A 161 12.42 -3.39 -15.73
CA ASP A 161 13.40 -3.75 -14.70
C ASP A 161 13.71 -2.60 -13.72
N PRO A 162 12.71 -2.11 -12.97
CA PRO A 162 12.94 -1.05 -12.02
C PRO A 162 13.88 -1.50 -10.89
N ALA A 163 14.76 -0.58 -10.46
CA ALA A 163 15.49 -0.64 -9.21
C ALA A 163 15.34 0.70 -8.50
N ALA A 164 15.05 0.70 -7.21
CA ALA A 164 14.70 1.94 -6.52
C ALA A 164 15.31 2.02 -5.13
N GLU A 165 15.74 3.23 -4.78
CA GLU A 165 16.20 3.57 -3.44
C GLU A 165 15.80 4.99 -3.07
N GLY A 166 15.08 5.13 -1.94
CA GLY A 166 14.56 6.42 -1.54
C GLY A 166 13.67 7.03 -2.63
N LYS A 167 14.11 8.14 -3.23
CA LYS A 167 13.45 8.82 -4.35
C LYS A 167 14.12 8.53 -5.70
N THR A 168 15.26 7.86 -5.73
CA THR A 168 16.00 7.53 -6.95
C THR A 168 15.45 6.25 -7.56
N LEU A 169 15.28 6.25 -8.89
CA LEU A 169 14.79 5.13 -9.67
C LEU A 169 15.75 4.88 -10.85
N ALA A 170 16.29 3.68 -10.91
CA ALA A 170 16.95 3.16 -12.12
C ALA A 170 15.97 2.24 -12.87
N ARG A 171 15.97 2.27 -14.19
CA ARG A 171 15.17 1.40 -15.04
C ARG A 171 15.83 1.18 -16.39
N ALA A 172 15.68 0.00 -16.94
CA ALA A 172 16.08 -0.26 -18.31
C ALA A 172 15.06 0.36 -19.28
N ARG A 173 15.52 0.89 -20.39
CA ARG A 173 14.69 1.44 -21.46
C ARG A 173 15.27 1.07 -22.81
N MET A 174 14.41 0.65 -23.74
CA MET A 174 14.81 0.49 -25.13
C MET A 174 14.73 1.84 -25.83
N ASP A 175 15.85 2.28 -26.40
CA ASP A 175 15.99 3.50 -27.15
C ASP A 175 16.74 3.22 -28.45
N SER A 176 16.10 3.52 -29.60
CA SER A 176 16.67 3.32 -30.95
C SER A 176 17.26 1.91 -31.19
N GLY A 177 16.60 0.87 -30.65
CA GLY A 177 17.05 -0.53 -30.80
C GLY A 177 18.06 -1.01 -29.77
N THR A 178 18.53 -0.15 -28.90
CA THR A 178 19.49 -0.47 -27.84
C THR A 178 18.86 -0.33 -26.45
N ILE A 179 19.21 -1.22 -25.52
CA ILE A 179 18.75 -1.15 -24.14
C ILE A 179 19.74 -0.32 -23.34
N LYS A 180 19.26 0.73 -22.68
CA LYS A 180 20.02 1.59 -21.78
C LYS A 180 19.44 1.59 -20.39
N VAL A 181 20.25 1.82 -19.37
CA VAL A 181 19.79 2.07 -18.00
C VAL A 181 19.67 3.57 -17.77
N LEU A 182 18.45 4.00 -17.43
CA LEU A 182 18.12 5.37 -17.10
C LEU A 182 18.01 5.51 -15.58
N VAL A 183 18.82 6.36 -14.97
CA VAL A 183 18.73 6.72 -13.55
C VAL A 183 18.04 8.07 -13.45
N THR A 184 16.94 8.11 -12.67
CA THR A 184 16.21 9.35 -12.39
C THR A 184 16.48 9.70 -10.93
N PRO A 185 17.42 10.62 -10.64
CA PRO A 185 17.64 11.15 -9.29
C PRO A 185 16.50 12.10 -8.91
N PRO A 186 16.47 12.62 -7.68
CA PRO A 186 15.61 13.74 -7.32
C PRO A 186 15.93 15.03 -8.11
N ALA A 187 17.12 15.11 -8.75
CA ALA A 187 17.55 16.22 -9.61
C ALA A 187 17.04 16.08 -11.07
N PRO A 188 16.94 17.18 -11.85
CA PRO A 188 16.20 17.22 -13.11
C PRO A 188 16.79 16.39 -14.25
N ASP A 189 18.08 16.10 -14.26
CA ASP A 189 18.71 15.43 -15.40
C ASP A 189 18.86 13.92 -15.19
N PRO A 190 18.19 13.09 -16.02
CA PRO A 190 18.41 11.67 -16.00
C PRO A 190 19.79 11.33 -16.55
N MET A 191 20.54 10.51 -15.83
CA MET A 191 21.80 9.99 -16.33
C MET A 191 21.51 8.81 -17.26
N ASP A 192 21.98 8.89 -18.50
CA ASP A 192 21.98 7.78 -19.44
C ASP A 192 23.28 6.99 -19.26
N THR A 193 23.18 5.76 -18.80
CA THR A 193 24.32 4.85 -18.77
C THR A 193 24.59 4.25 -20.14
N VAL A 194 25.82 3.80 -20.33
CA VAL A 194 26.32 3.19 -21.56
C VAL A 194 25.47 2.00 -21.98
N SER A 195 25.28 1.85 -23.30
CA SER A 195 24.58 0.77 -23.97
C SER A 195 25.54 -0.37 -24.35
N PRO A 196 25.10 -1.63 -24.38
CA PRO A 196 23.81 -2.17 -23.93
C PRO A 196 23.81 -2.44 -22.42
N ALA A 197 22.78 -2.01 -21.69
CA ALA A 197 22.69 -2.25 -20.26
C ALA A 197 21.26 -2.57 -19.82
N ASN A 198 21.08 -3.61 -19.01
CA ASN A 198 19.79 -4.05 -18.50
C ASN A 198 19.86 -4.48 -17.02
N ALA A 199 18.76 -4.92 -16.46
CA ALA A 199 18.62 -5.47 -15.10
C ALA A 199 19.31 -4.61 -14.02
N PRO A 200 19.04 -3.29 -13.93
CA PRO A 200 19.72 -2.43 -12.97
C PRO A 200 19.42 -2.82 -11.51
N ALA A 201 20.39 -2.64 -10.62
CA ALA A 201 20.25 -2.72 -9.18
C ALA A 201 20.91 -1.48 -8.53
N LEU A 202 20.18 -0.82 -7.63
CA LEU A 202 20.57 0.48 -7.08
C LEU A 202 20.72 0.41 -5.56
N ASN A 203 21.87 0.92 -5.07
CA ASN A 203 22.12 1.11 -3.65
C ASN A 203 22.97 2.38 -3.41
N GLY A 204 22.34 3.42 -2.88
CA GLY A 204 22.98 4.72 -2.65
C GLY A 204 23.51 5.35 -3.92
N LYS A 205 24.83 5.54 -3.97
CA LYS A 205 25.55 6.03 -5.13
C LYS A 205 26.02 4.91 -6.09
N TYR A 206 25.76 3.66 -5.75
CA TYR A 206 26.18 2.52 -6.55
C TYR A 206 25.05 1.99 -7.40
N LEU A 207 25.35 1.74 -8.66
CA LEU A 207 24.49 1.11 -9.65
C LEU A 207 25.18 -0.13 -10.19
N ALA A 208 24.57 -1.28 -10.03
CA ALA A 208 24.96 -2.48 -10.75
C ALA A 208 24.02 -2.67 -11.95
N TYR A 209 24.55 -3.12 -13.08
CA TYR A 209 23.77 -3.48 -14.26
C TYR A 209 24.48 -4.60 -15.02
N GLN A 210 23.70 -5.28 -15.85
CA GLN A 210 24.19 -6.31 -16.75
C GLN A 210 24.40 -5.72 -18.14
N ASP A 211 25.54 -6.02 -18.77
CA ASP A 211 25.80 -5.79 -20.19
C ASP A 211 26.09 -7.10 -20.93
N ASP A 212 26.68 -7.03 -22.11
CA ASP A 212 27.04 -8.19 -22.94
C ASP A 212 28.29 -8.92 -22.43
N GLN A 213 29.12 -8.31 -21.59
CA GLN A 213 30.33 -8.89 -21.02
C GLN A 213 30.07 -9.55 -19.66
N GLY A 214 29.03 -9.09 -18.93
CA GLY A 214 28.73 -9.58 -17.59
C GLY A 214 28.03 -8.55 -16.72
N ILE A 215 28.56 -8.30 -15.50
CA ILE A 215 27.99 -7.34 -14.55
C ILE A 215 28.98 -6.24 -14.28
N LYS A 216 28.53 -4.99 -14.41
CA LYS A 216 29.27 -3.79 -14.02
C LYS A 216 28.64 -3.11 -12.83
N VAL A 217 29.49 -2.63 -11.93
CA VAL A 217 29.10 -1.80 -10.77
C VAL A 217 29.85 -0.48 -10.87
N ILE A 218 29.11 0.62 -10.87
CA ILE A 218 29.65 1.98 -10.98
C ILE A 218 29.16 2.86 -9.85
N ASP A 219 29.92 3.90 -9.51
CA ASP A 219 29.38 5.08 -8.82
C ASP A 219 28.68 5.94 -9.87
N TRP A 220 27.34 5.82 -9.95
CA TRP A 220 26.55 6.48 -11.00
C TRP A 220 26.53 8.01 -10.90
N ARG A 221 26.99 8.59 -9.78
CA ARG A 221 27.07 10.06 -9.63
C ARG A 221 28.28 10.65 -10.36
N ASN A 222 29.35 9.88 -10.41
CA ASN A 222 30.65 10.32 -10.96
C ASN A 222 31.05 9.50 -12.17
N ASP A 223 30.21 8.57 -12.61
CA ASP A 223 30.48 7.62 -13.70
C ASP A 223 31.82 6.85 -13.50
N THR A 224 32.08 6.47 -12.26
CA THR A 224 33.36 5.84 -11.91
C THR A 224 33.18 4.34 -11.74
N PRO A 225 33.91 3.49 -12.45
CA PRO A 225 33.88 2.05 -12.26
C PRO A 225 34.27 1.66 -10.84
N VAL A 226 33.51 0.77 -10.24
CA VAL A 226 33.76 0.21 -8.89
C VAL A 226 34.17 -1.25 -9.00
N ARG A 227 33.46 -2.01 -9.85
CA ARG A 227 33.73 -3.43 -10.08
C ARG A 227 33.22 -3.88 -11.42
N GLU A 228 33.97 -4.75 -12.08
CA GLU A 228 33.58 -5.47 -13.27
C GLU A 228 33.68 -6.97 -13.00
N LEU A 229 32.67 -7.73 -13.43
CA LEU A 229 32.60 -9.19 -13.35
C LEU A 229 32.32 -9.69 -14.76
N ASP A 230 33.39 -10.09 -15.46
CA ASP A 230 33.29 -10.61 -16.82
C ASP A 230 32.98 -12.11 -16.78
N GLY A 231 31.97 -12.53 -17.55
CA GLY A 231 31.54 -13.91 -17.63
C GLY A 231 30.04 -14.10 -17.72
N PRO A 232 29.55 -15.34 -17.60
CA PRO A 232 28.12 -15.67 -17.73
C PRO A 232 27.34 -15.25 -16.48
N TYR A 233 27.48 -14.00 -16.08
CA TYR A 233 26.85 -13.40 -14.94
C TYR A 233 25.69 -12.52 -15.37
N SER A 234 24.58 -12.62 -14.64
CA SER A 234 23.35 -11.91 -14.99
C SER A 234 22.54 -11.50 -13.76
N GLN A 235 21.57 -10.61 -13.98
CA GLN A 235 20.54 -10.25 -13.01
C GLN A 235 21.08 -9.80 -11.65
N PRO A 236 21.90 -8.75 -11.58
CA PRO A 236 22.49 -8.27 -10.34
C PRO A 236 21.44 -7.76 -9.35
N ALA A 237 21.72 -7.93 -8.05
CA ALA A 237 21.03 -7.30 -6.94
C ALA A 237 22.07 -6.77 -5.96
N LEU A 238 21.98 -5.48 -5.62
CA LEU A 238 23.01 -4.76 -4.89
C LEU A 238 22.50 -4.23 -3.55
N ASP A 239 23.26 -4.53 -2.50
CA ASP A 239 23.19 -3.89 -1.17
C ASP A 239 24.64 -3.72 -0.69
N TYR A 240 25.32 -2.70 -1.24
CA TYR A 240 26.75 -2.52 -1.11
C TYR A 240 27.22 -2.65 0.35
N PRO A 241 28.28 -3.42 0.64
CA PRO A 241 29.24 -4.01 -0.30
C PRO A 241 28.85 -5.37 -0.90
N LEU A 242 27.65 -5.89 -0.62
CA LEU A 242 27.21 -7.18 -1.10
C LEU A 242 26.55 -7.06 -2.49
N LEU A 243 26.92 -7.97 -3.38
CA LEU A 243 26.32 -8.17 -4.70
C LEU A 243 25.81 -9.61 -4.80
N ALA A 244 24.55 -9.78 -5.14
CA ALA A 244 23.98 -11.07 -5.50
C ALA A 244 23.72 -11.10 -7.01
N TYR A 245 23.96 -12.25 -7.64
CA TYR A 245 23.78 -12.42 -9.09
C TYR A 245 23.55 -13.88 -9.46
N ILE A 246 23.07 -14.09 -10.67
CA ILE A 246 22.95 -15.42 -11.27
C ILE A 246 24.20 -15.71 -12.10
N ARG A 247 24.80 -16.87 -11.86
CA ARG A 247 25.87 -17.45 -12.67
C ARG A 247 25.34 -18.69 -13.39
N ASP A 248 25.41 -18.69 -14.69
CA ASP A 248 25.05 -19.83 -15.53
C ASP A 248 26.31 -20.51 -16.05
N ASP A 249 26.52 -21.78 -15.71
CA ASP A 249 27.64 -22.59 -16.22
C ASP A 249 27.18 -23.54 -17.36
N GLY A 250 26.01 -23.32 -17.91
CA GLY A 250 25.38 -24.14 -18.95
C GLY A 250 24.64 -25.38 -18.43
N ALA A 251 25.13 -25.98 -17.36
CA ALA A 251 24.51 -27.12 -16.69
C ALA A 251 23.63 -26.69 -15.50
N HIS A 252 24.05 -25.65 -14.81
CA HIS A 252 23.39 -25.15 -13.59
C HIS A 252 23.34 -23.63 -13.57
N GLU A 253 22.18 -23.12 -13.17
CA GLU A 253 22.06 -21.76 -12.66
C GLU A 253 22.36 -21.71 -11.17
N ARG A 254 23.21 -20.77 -10.75
CA ARG A 254 23.61 -20.58 -9.36
C ARG A 254 23.33 -19.14 -8.94
N LEU A 255 22.59 -19.00 -7.85
CA LEU A 255 22.49 -17.72 -7.14
C LEU A 255 23.74 -17.58 -6.25
N VAL A 256 24.52 -16.57 -6.53
CA VAL A 256 25.78 -16.30 -5.86
C VAL A 256 25.69 -14.99 -5.09
N LEU A 257 26.33 -14.93 -3.92
CA LEU A 257 26.51 -13.73 -3.11
C LEU A 257 28.02 -13.48 -2.96
N ALA A 258 28.47 -12.26 -3.19
CA ALA A 258 29.86 -11.85 -3.09
C ALA A 258 30.02 -10.49 -2.40
N ASP A 259 31.08 -10.29 -1.64
CA ASP A 259 31.46 -9.00 -1.06
C ASP A 259 32.42 -8.30 -2.04
N ILE A 260 31.89 -7.38 -2.84
CA ILE A 260 32.65 -6.71 -3.92
C ILE A 260 33.58 -5.60 -3.44
N SER A 261 33.62 -5.28 -2.15
CA SER A 261 34.63 -4.38 -1.59
C SER A 261 36.02 -5.03 -1.49
N LYS A 262 36.07 -6.35 -1.54
CA LYS A 262 37.33 -7.11 -1.47
C LYS A 262 37.96 -7.27 -2.84
N PRO A 263 39.29 -7.20 -2.96
CA PRO A 263 40.00 -7.43 -4.23
C PRO A 263 39.63 -8.78 -4.86
N ASN A 264 39.57 -9.82 -4.05
CA ASN A 264 39.15 -11.18 -4.43
C ASN A 264 37.87 -11.51 -3.67
N PRO A 265 36.65 -11.15 -4.17
CA PRO A 265 35.41 -11.46 -3.52
C PRO A 265 35.20 -12.97 -3.54
N GLY A 266 35.20 -13.60 -2.35
CA GLY A 266 34.80 -15.00 -2.23
C GLY A 266 33.34 -15.15 -2.64
N GLU A 267 33.08 -16.06 -3.57
CA GLU A 267 31.71 -16.37 -3.99
C GLU A 267 31.06 -17.37 -3.04
N GLN A 268 29.94 -17.02 -2.46
CA GLN A 268 29.08 -17.94 -1.70
C GLN A 268 27.89 -18.37 -2.56
N VAL A 269 27.77 -19.65 -2.87
CA VAL A 269 26.60 -20.20 -3.58
C VAL A 269 25.44 -20.33 -2.59
N ILE A 270 24.37 -19.58 -2.81
CA ILE A 270 23.16 -19.55 -1.99
C ILE A 270 22.14 -20.60 -2.45
N ALA A 271 22.00 -20.77 -3.77
CA ALA A 271 21.15 -21.75 -4.39
C ALA A 271 21.76 -22.22 -5.70
N SER A 272 21.50 -23.48 -6.05
CA SER A 272 21.91 -24.07 -7.32
C SER A 272 20.78 -24.91 -7.86
N VAL A 273 20.48 -24.78 -9.14
CA VAL A 273 19.47 -25.56 -9.87
C VAL A 273 20.01 -25.98 -11.23
N ARG A 274 19.44 -27.05 -11.82
CA ARG A 274 19.73 -27.40 -13.21
C ARG A 274 19.16 -26.33 -14.14
N SER A 275 19.76 -26.09 -15.28
CA SER A 275 19.36 -25.03 -16.26
C SER A 275 17.91 -25.12 -16.78
N ALA A 276 17.22 -26.25 -16.56
CA ALA A 276 15.78 -26.37 -16.83
C ALA A 276 14.88 -25.69 -15.76
N VAL A 277 15.47 -25.10 -14.71
CA VAL A 277 14.78 -24.44 -13.61
C VAL A 277 15.32 -23.02 -13.50
N ASP A 278 14.43 -22.03 -13.60
CA ASP A 278 14.76 -20.62 -13.49
C ASP A 278 14.87 -20.19 -12.03
N LEU A 279 16.03 -19.65 -11.62
CA LEU A 279 16.22 -19.00 -10.33
C LEU A 279 15.78 -17.55 -10.32
N GLY A 280 15.64 -16.96 -11.49
CA GLY A 280 15.19 -15.60 -11.77
C GLY A 280 15.92 -14.50 -10.99
N ARG A 281 15.48 -13.28 -11.22
CA ARG A 281 16.11 -12.09 -10.67
C ARG A 281 16.09 -12.07 -9.14
N PRO A 282 17.26 -12.04 -8.47
CA PRO A 282 17.33 -11.86 -7.03
C PRO A 282 17.00 -10.41 -6.64
N ALA A 283 16.72 -10.21 -5.35
CA ALA A 283 16.62 -8.90 -4.72
C ALA A 283 17.38 -8.92 -3.40
N LEU A 284 18.26 -7.98 -3.22
CA LEU A 284 19.12 -7.86 -2.04
C LEU A 284 18.92 -6.48 -1.41
N ARG A 285 18.52 -6.45 -0.13
CA ARG A 285 18.28 -5.20 0.59
C ARG A 285 18.20 -5.41 2.09
N ASP A 286 18.81 -4.50 2.85
CA ASP A 286 18.75 -4.46 4.32
C ASP A 286 19.10 -5.82 4.96
N GLY A 287 20.15 -6.48 4.46
CA GLY A 287 20.61 -7.79 4.92
C GLY A 287 19.66 -8.96 4.60
N ARG A 288 18.75 -8.79 3.63
CA ARG A 288 17.86 -9.85 3.14
C ARG A 288 18.05 -10.09 1.66
N LEU A 289 18.18 -11.36 1.29
CA LEU A 289 18.24 -11.82 -0.08
C LEU A 289 16.95 -12.58 -0.41
N ALA A 290 16.23 -12.14 -1.43
CA ALA A 290 15.03 -12.80 -1.93
C ALA A 290 15.26 -13.27 -3.37
N TRP A 291 14.67 -14.42 -3.73
CA TRP A 291 14.68 -14.94 -5.10
C TRP A 291 13.46 -15.79 -5.36
N HIS A 292 13.20 -16.07 -6.61
CA HIS A 292 12.21 -17.06 -7.00
C HIS A 292 12.86 -18.29 -7.63
N ARG A 293 12.11 -19.37 -7.64
CA ARG A 293 12.43 -20.57 -8.39
C ARG A 293 11.20 -20.98 -9.17
N ILE A 294 11.34 -21.11 -10.50
CA ILE A 294 10.28 -21.60 -11.38
C ILE A 294 10.74 -22.91 -12.02
N ALA A 295 9.92 -23.93 -11.87
CA ALA A 295 10.14 -25.25 -12.45
C ALA A 295 8.85 -25.76 -13.08
N ARG A 296 8.92 -26.84 -13.86
CA ARG A 296 7.75 -27.45 -14.51
C ARG A 296 6.60 -27.79 -13.53
N GLY A 297 6.93 -28.07 -12.26
CA GLY A 297 5.97 -28.41 -11.20
C GLY A 297 5.52 -27.24 -10.33
N GLY A 298 5.81 -25.99 -10.71
CA GLY A 298 5.39 -24.81 -9.95
C GLY A 298 6.49 -23.78 -9.66
N SER A 299 6.17 -22.82 -8.84
CA SER A 299 7.08 -21.75 -8.44
C SER A 299 7.11 -21.52 -6.93
N ALA A 300 8.19 -20.92 -6.46
CA ALA A 300 8.34 -20.57 -5.06
C ALA A 300 9.15 -19.26 -4.90
N ILE A 301 8.79 -18.47 -3.90
CA ILE A 301 9.54 -17.30 -3.43
C ILE A 301 10.26 -17.67 -2.12
N TYR A 302 11.55 -17.40 -2.09
CA TYR A 302 12.41 -17.62 -0.94
C TYR A 302 12.96 -16.29 -0.42
N VAL A 303 13.27 -16.25 0.87
CA VAL A 303 14.01 -15.16 1.51
C VAL A 303 15.03 -15.78 2.47
N LEU A 304 16.25 -15.29 2.39
CA LEU A 304 17.35 -15.56 3.30
C LEU A 304 17.64 -14.29 4.12
N ASN A 305 17.67 -14.42 5.42
CA ASN A 305 18.22 -13.40 6.32
C ASN A 305 19.73 -13.65 6.45
N LEU A 306 20.56 -12.75 5.94
CA LEU A 306 22.01 -12.91 5.90
C LEU A 306 22.66 -12.88 7.29
N ALA A 307 22.06 -12.14 8.24
CA ALA A 307 22.60 -12.05 9.61
C ALA A 307 22.39 -13.35 10.42
N THR A 308 21.27 -14.04 10.21
CA THR A 308 20.91 -15.25 10.96
C THR A 308 21.04 -16.54 10.16
N ASN A 309 21.32 -16.42 8.87
CA ASN A 309 21.31 -17.51 7.89
C ASN A 309 19.96 -18.28 7.85
N ASP A 310 18.85 -17.62 8.27
CA ASP A 310 17.52 -18.23 8.29
C ASP A 310 16.85 -18.09 6.92
N ARG A 311 16.62 -19.23 6.27
CA ARG A 311 15.97 -19.33 4.97
C ARG A 311 14.50 -19.69 5.12
N ARG A 312 13.61 -18.90 4.54
CA ARG A 312 12.15 -19.11 4.57
C ARG A 312 11.54 -19.17 3.20
N THR A 313 10.55 -20.03 3.03
CA THR A 313 9.66 -20.03 1.88
C THR A 313 8.51 -19.07 2.18
N ILE A 314 8.39 -18.00 1.40
CA ILE A 314 7.34 -16.98 1.55
C ILE A 314 6.04 -17.44 0.90
N LYS A 315 6.14 -18.00 -0.30
CA LYS A 315 5.02 -18.53 -1.08
C LYS A 315 5.50 -19.68 -1.94
N ARG A 316 4.67 -20.70 -2.08
CA ARG A 316 4.85 -21.80 -3.03
C ARG A 316 3.52 -22.11 -3.69
N THR A 317 3.53 -22.40 -4.97
CA THR A 317 2.38 -22.85 -5.73
C THR A 317 2.79 -23.80 -6.85
N ASN A 318 1.92 -24.75 -7.14
CA ASN A 318 2.03 -25.66 -8.31
C ASN A 318 1.05 -25.31 -9.43
N VAL A 319 0.30 -24.23 -9.31
CA VAL A 319 -0.79 -23.87 -10.21
C VAL A 319 -0.51 -22.60 -11.02
N TRP A 320 0.22 -21.63 -10.42
CA TRP A 320 0.55 -20.34 -11.04
C TRP A 320 2.02 -19.97 -10.84
N MET A 321 2.43 -18.89 -11.50
CA MET A 321 3.80 -18.41 -11.42
C MET A 321 3.92 -17.28 -10.38
N GLU A 322 4.80 -17.49 -9.41
CA GLU A 322 5.26 -16.48 -8.45
C GLU A 322 6.66 -16.06 -8.86
N ALA A 323 6.89 -14.78 -9.14
CA ALA A 323 8.15 -14.33 -9.74
C ALA A 323 8.59 -12.93 -9.28
N ASN A 324 9.85 -12.62 -9.56
CA ASN A 324 10.46 -11.30 -9.46
C ASN A 324 10.22 -10.61 -8.11
N PRO A 325 10.69 -11.19 -7.00
CA PRO A 325 10.54 -10.58 -5.68
C PRO A 325 11.40 -9.32 -5.56
N SER A 326 10.95 -8.40 -4.69
CA SER A 326 11.77 -7.33 -4.14
C SER A 326 11.55 -7.25 -2.64
N VAL A 327 12.60 -6.96 -1.88
CA VAL A 327 12.63 -7.12 -0.43
C VAL A 327 13.19 -5.88 0.27
N THR A 328 12.75 -5.68 1.52
CA THR A 328 13.36 -4.80 2.53
C THR A 328 13.46 -5.56 3.85
N SER A 329 14.02 -4.95 4.90
CA SER A 329 14.04 -5.54 6.26
C SER A 329 12.66 -5.96 6.80
N ARG A 330 11.57 -5.31 6.35
CA ARG A 330 10.23 -5.50 6.95
C ARG A 330 9.23 -6.22 6.05
N ARG A 331 9.44 -6.23 4.73
CA ARG A 331 8.44 -6.71 3.77
C ARG A 331 9.02 -7.20 2.47
N ILE A 332 8.22 -7.94 1.74
CA ILE A 332 8.50 -8.44 0.41
C ILE A 332 7.32 -8.15 -0.51
N VAL A 333 7.60 -7.79 -1.76
CA VAL A 333 6.63 -7.73 -2.87
C VAL A 333 7.05 -8.70 -3.95
N TRP A 334 6.09 -9.21 -4.72
CA TRP A 334 6.35 -10.09 -5.87
C TRP A 334 5.18 -10.04 -6.84
N VAL A 335 5.39 -10.54 -8.04
CA VAL A 335 4.33 -10.72 -9.03
C VAL A 335 3.81 -12.14 -8.97
N GLU A 336 2.50 -12.29 -9.04
CA GLU A 336 1.78 -13.57 -9.14
C GLU A 336 0.98 -13.57 -10.43
N HIS A 337 1.26 -14.52 -11.32
CA HIS A 337 0.50 -14.71 -12.56
C HIS A 337 -0.52 -15.83 -12.40
N ARG A 338 -1.77 -15.53 -12.68
CA ARG A 338 -2.91 -16.45 -12.66
C ARG A 338 -3.63 -16.44 -14.01
N PRO A 339 -4.50 -17.41 -14.30
CA PRO A 339 -5.31 -17.40 -15.54
C PRO A 339 -6.13 -16.12 -15.71
N GLN A 340 -6.59 -15.50 -14.61
CA GLN A 340 -7.41 -14.29 -14.60
C GLN A 340 -6.61 -12.99 -14.75
N GLY A 341 -5.28 -13.04 -14.65
CA GLY A 341 -4.41 -11.85 -14.75
C GLY A 341 -3.18 -11.90 -13.86
N SER A 342 -2.52 -10.75 -13.74
CA SER A 342 -1.31 -10.59 -12.95
C SER A 342 -1.58 -9.73 -11.72
N TYR A 343 -0.99 -10.09 -10.60
CA TYR A 343 -1.17 -9.47 -9.29
C TYR A 343 0.17 -9.02 -8.73
N LEU A 344 0.27 -7.79 -8.25
CA LEU A 344 1.35 -7.35 -7.40
C LEU A 344 0.97 -7.68 -5.95
N ARG A 345 1.70 -8.58 -5.34
CA ARG A 345 1.48 -9.07 -3.98
C ARG A 345 2.48 -8.47 -3.00
N MET A 346 2.05 -8.31 -1.77
CA MET A 346 2.92 -7.87 -0.67
C MET A 346 2.64 -8.68 0.59
N LYS A 347 3.70 -8.98 1.32
CA LYS A 347 3.63 -9.59 2.65
C LYS A 347 4.60 -8.90 3.60
N TRP A 348 4.16 -8.61 4.81
CA TRP A 348 5.01 -8.21 5.91
C TRP A 348 5.65 -9.45 6.55
N PHE A 349 6.93 -9.36 6.90
CA PHE A 349 7.55 -10.40 7.69
C PHE A 349 6.88 -10.44 9.07
N GLY A 350 6.57 -11.63 9.56
CA GLY A 350 5.77 -11.82 10.78
C GLY A 350 4.25 -11.80 10.58
N SER A 351 3.73 -11.36 9.43
CA SER A 351 2.30 -11.45 9.12
C SER A 351 1.95 -12.76 8.41
N LYS A 352 0.81 -13.36 8.76
CA LYS A 352 0.23 -14.49 8.01
C LYS A 352 -0.47 -14.05 6.72
N HIS A 353 -0.85 -12.76 6.62
CA HIS A 353 -1.67 -12.25 5.52
C HIS A 353 -0.83 -11.69 4.37
N THR A 354 -1.29 -11.94 3.15
CA THR A 354 -0.78 -11.35 1.91
C THR A 354 -1.76 -10.31 1.39
N LYS A 355 -1.28 -9.11 1.08
CA LYS A 355 -2.08 -8.03 0.51
C LYS A 355 -1.86 -7.96 -1.00
N THR A 356 -2.93 -7.72 -1.78
CA THR A 356 -2.83 -7.34 -3.18
C THR A 356 -2.69 -5.83 -3.27
N LEU A 357 -1.61 -5.34 -3.86
CA LEU A 357 -1.37 -3.92 -4.09
C LEU A 357 -1.98 -3.47 -5.42
N MET A 358 -1.87 -4.31 -6.45
CA MET A 358 -2.35 -4.02 -7.80
C MET A 358 -2.78 -5.31 -8.49
N HIS A 359 -3.73 -5.21 -9.41
CA HIS A 359 -4.20 -6.30 -10.26
C HIS A 359 -4.42 -5.80 -11.69
N VAL A 360 -3.92 -6.53 -12.66
CA VAL A 360 -4.18 -6.35 -14.09
C VAL A 360 -4.93 -7.57 -14.60
N ARG A 361 -6.14 -7.36 -15.13
CA ARG A 361 -7.01 -8.42 -15.62
C ARG A 361 -6.60 -8.93 -17.00
N GLY A 362 -6.82 -10.21 -17.23
CA GLY A 362 -6.58 -10.89 -18.52
C GLY A 362 -5.11 -11.17 -18.77
N ARG A 363 -4.81 -11.71 -19.98
CA ARG A 363 -3.47 -12.14 -20.39
C ARG A 363 -2.78 -11.17 -21.35
N ARG A 364 -3.48 -10.12 -21.81
CA ARG A 364 -2.95 -9.16 -22.81
C ARG A 364 -1.93 -8.20 -22.20
N THR A 365 -1.94 -8.05 -20.90
CA THR A 365 -1.03 -7.18 -20.16
C THR A 365 -0.59 -7.90 -18.90
N LEU A 366 0.70 -7.91 -18.63
CA LEU A 366 1.30 -8.63 -17.52
C LEU A 366 2.03 -7.64 -16.60
N LEU A 367 2.03 -7.92 -15.31
CA LEU A 367 3.02 -7.35 -14.40
C LEU A 367 4.27 -8.22 -14.46
N TRP A 368 5.45 -7.61 -14.34
CA TRP A 368 6.70 -8.35 -14.51
C TRP A 368 7.65 -8.08 -13.34
N THR A 369 8.76 -7.40 -13.56
CA THR A 369 9.77 -7.14 -12.54
C THR A 369 9.30 -6.12 -11.50
N THR A 370 9.80 -6.23 -10.29
CA THR A 370 9.46 -5.36 -9.16
C THR A 370 10.67 -4.70 -8.54
N ALA A 371 10.46 -3.54 -7.92
CA ALA A 371 11.38 -2.92 -6.97
C ALA A 371 10.61 -2.34 -5.78
N LEU A 372 11.26 -2.25 -4.63
CA LEU A 372 10.64 -1.79 -3.39
C LEU A 372 11.53 -0.73 -2.73
N ALA A 373 10.97 0.46 -2.48
CA ALA A 373 11.62 1.52 -1.74
C ALA A 373 10.66 2.12 -0.71
N GLY A 374 10.94 1.94 0.58
CA GLY A 374 10.09 2.41 1.65
C GLY A 374 8.65 1.90 1.54
N ARG A 375 7.66 2.79 1.37
CA ARG A 375 6.23 2.48 1.20
C ARG A 375 5.77 2.52 -0.26
N THR A 376 6.72 2.41 -1.19
CA THR A 376 6.46 2.48 -2.62
C THR A 376 6.98 1.21 -3.28
N ALA A 377 6.14 0.55 -4.05
CA ALA A 377 6.54 -0.51 -4.97
C ALA A 377 6.56 0.04 -6.39
N TYR A 378 7.54 -0.37 -7.15
CA TYR A 378 7.63 -0.15 -8.59
C TYR A 378 7.42 -1.49 -9.28
N VAL A 379 6.69 -1.49 -10.39
CA VAL A 379 6.43 -2.71 -11.14
C VAL A 379 6.39 -2.43 -12.63
N THR A 380 7.02 -3.29 -13.42
CA THR A 380 6.91 -3.25 -14.87
C THR A 380 5.54 -3.79 -15.29
N ARG A 381 4.80 -2.99 -16.07
CA ARG A 381 3.62 -3.43 -16.81
C ARG A 381 4.02 -3.67 -18.26
N TRP A 382 3.95 -4.92 -18.69
CA TRP A 382 4.32 -5.38 -20.02
C TRP A 382 3.10 -5.72 -20.86
N THR A 383 3.06 -5.22 -22.09
CA THR A 383 1.99 -5.54 -23.07
C THR A 383 2.63 -6.27 -24.25
N PRO A 384 2.55 -7.61 -24.32
CA PRO A 384 3.23 -8.42 -25.35
C PRO A 384 2.87 -8.04 -26.77
N SER A 385 1.59 -7.79 -27.06
CA SER A 385 1.10 -7.48 -28.41
C SER A 385 1.70 -6.20 -29.00
N THR A 386 2.05 -5.23 -28.16
CA THR A 386 2.65 -3.96 -28.61
C THR A 386 4.12 -3.84 -28.24
N ARG A 387 4.70 -4.84 -27.58
CA ARG A 387 6.06 -4.85 -27.03
C ARG A 387 6.35 -3.60 -26.17
N LYS A 388 5.31 -3.07 -25.50
CA LYS A 388 5.42 -1.87 -24.65
C LYS A 388 5.58 -2.25 -23.18
N ALA A 389 6.65 -1.76 -22.57
CA ALA A 389 6.89 -1.82 -21.14
C ALA A 389 6.77 -0.43 -20.51
N VAL A 390 6.11 -0.36 -19.37
CA VAL A 390 5.92 0.89 -18.60
C VAL A 390 6.17 0.58 -17.13
N VAL A 391 6.96 1.42 -16.47
CA VAL A 391 7.14 1.31 -15.02
C VAL A 391 6.02 2.07 -14.33
N LEU A 392 5.36 1.40 -13.40
CA LEU A 392 4.31 1.94 -12.56
C LEU A 392 4.84 2.09 -11.14
N ARG A 393 4.50 3.20 -10.50
CA ARG A 393 4.72 3.46 -9.07
C ARG A 393 3.42 3.20 -8.32
N VAL A 394 3.49 2.39 -7.27
CA VAL A 394 2.36 1.94 -6.45
C VAL A 394 2.66 2.31 -5.00
N ASN A 395 2.02 3.35 -4.47
CA ASN A 395 2.15 3.79 -3.08
C ASN A 395 1.11 3.06 -2.21
N PHE A 396 1.51 2.55 -1.00
CA PHE A 396 0.65 1.71 -0.15
C PHE A 396 0.88 1.89 1.34
#